data_1fd858fc7b049d73c5aece4f5c021b10
#
_entry.id   1fd858fc7b049d73c5aece4f5c021b10
#
_cell.length_a   1.000
_cell.length_b   1.000
_cell.length_c   1.000
_cell.angle_alpha   90.00
_cell.angle_beta   90.00
_cell.angle_gamma   90.00
#
_symmetry.space_group_name_H-M   'P 1'
#
loop_
_entity.id
_entity.type
_entity.pdbx_description
1 polymer ?
#
loop_
_entity_poly.entity_id
_entity_poly.type
_entity_poly.pdbx_seq_one_letter_code
_entity_poly.pdbx_strand_id
1 'polypeptide(L)'
;MVHDNTVSWLASWTENIMGGIKYVMLGSNSRLKGEKDWEKYELARKLKYKISSIRSGYMADMRNKKMVERQRAVALYFIDTLALRAGNEKDSEEEADTVSSPLLLYFEGMIDSI
;
A
#
# COMPACT_ATOMS: atom_id res chain seq x y z
N MET A 1 -2.69 -16.24 -24.07
CA MET A 1 -3.06 -14.81 -23.97
C MET A 1 -4.23 -14.72 -22.99
N VAL A 2 -4.12 -13.94 -21.95
CA VAL A 2 -5.15 -13.79 -20.90
C VAL A 2 -5.64 -12.35 -20.96
N HIS A 3 -6.96 -12.15 -20.94
CA HIS A 3 -7.57 -10.82 -20.82
C HIS A 3 -8.05 -10.60 -19.39
N ASP A 4 -7.54 -9.54 -18.77
CA ASP A 4 -7.94 -9.13 -17.41
C ASP A 4 -8.25 -7.63 -17.42
N ASN A 5 -9.51 -7.28 -17.22
CA ASN A 5 -9.97 -5.90 -17.21
C ASN A 5 -9.77 -5.21 -15.84
N THR A 6 -9.28 -5.92 -14.84
CA THR A 6 -9.06 -5.38 -13.48
C THR A 6 -7.70 -4.71 -13.32
N VAL A 7 -6.76 -4.99 -14.23
CA VAL A 7 -5.39 -4.46 -14.21
C VAL A 7 -5.28 -3.08 -14.87
N SER A 8 -4.27 -2.31 -14.47
CA SER A 8 -4.02 -0.95 -14.95
C SER A 8 -3.02 -0.86 -16.11
N TRP A 9 -2.43 -1.98 -16.51
CA TRP A 9 -1.48 -2.06 -17.65
C TRP A 9 -2.13 -2.65 -18.89
N LEU A 10 -1.57 -2.31 -20.07
CA LEU A 10 -2.03 -2.85 -21.35
C LEU A 10 -1.51 -4.26 -21.62
N ALA A 11 -0.26 -4.50 -21.28
CA ALA A 11 0.40 -5.80 -21.46
C ALA A 11 1.49 -5.98 -20.40
N SER A 12 1.76 -7.23 -20.06
CA SER A 12 2.90 -7.61 -19.24
C SER A 12 3.52 -8.90 -19.78
N TRP A 13 4.82 -9.06 -19.59
CA TRP A 13 5.54 -10.27 -19.94
C TRP A 13 6.70 -10.49 -18.98
N THR A 14 7.13 -11.74 -18.86
CA THR A 14 8.32 -12.10 -18.09
C THR A 14 9.54 -12.02 -19.00
N GLU A 15 10.56 -11.32 -18.57
CA GLU A 15 11.82 -11.19 -19.26
C GLU A 15 12.62 -12.51 -19.22
N ASN A 16 13.25 -12.87 -20.34
CA ASN A 16 13.94 -14.18 -20.46
C ASN A 16 15.29 -14.24 -19.74
N ILE A 17 15.91 -13.09 -19.45
CA ILE A 17 17.28 -13.03 -18.95
C ILE A 17 17.32 -13.05 -17.42
N MET A 18 16.57 -12.17 -16.76
CA MET A 18 16.56 -12.03 -15.30
C MET A 18 15.25 -12.44 -14.63
N GLY A 19 14.26 -12.90 -15.41
CA GLY A 19 12.96 -13.30 -14.89
C GLY A 19 12.08 -12.15 -14.38
N GLY A 20 12.51 -10.90 -14.56
CA GLY A 20 11.76 -9.72 -14.17
C GLY A 20 10.47 -9.54 -14.98
N ILE A 21 9.43 -9.00 -14.39
CA ILE A 21 8.17 -8.71 -15.08
C ILE A 21 8.25 -7.30 -15.66
N LYS A 22 8.02 -7.17 -16.96
CA LYS A 22 7.92 -5.89 -17.68
C LYS A 22 6.46 -5.57 -17.97
N TYR A 23 6.12 -4.28 -17.92
CA TYR A 23 4.77 -3.77 -18.12
C TYR A 23 4.74 -2.68 -19.18
N VAL A 24 3.68 -2.68 -20.01
CA VAL A 24 3.32 -1.55 -20.84
C VAL A 24 2.15 -0.82 -20.19
N MET A 25 2.40 0.42 -19.79
CA MET A 25 1.41 1.25 -19.11
C MET A 25 0.64 2.12 -20.10
N LEU A 26 -0.55 2.56 -19.71
CA LEU A 26 -1.32 3.55 -20.45
C LEU A 26 -0.57 4.89 -20.48
N GLY A 27 -0.54 5.54 -21.64
CA GLY A 27 0.03 6.89 -21.77
C GLY A 27 -0.67 7.90 -20.87
N SER A 28 0.06 8.92 -20.41
CA SER A 28 -0.48 9.96 -19.52
C SER A 28 -1.69 10.70 -20.11
N ASN A 29 -1.74 10.84 -21.44
CA ASN A 29 -2.82 11.50 -22.18
C ASN A 29 -3.98 10.56 -22.54
N SER A 30 -3.94 9.30 -22.10
CA SER A 30 -5.01 8.35 -22.37
C SER A 30 -6.27 8.72 -21.57
N ARG A 31 -7.41 8.74 -22.25
CA ARG A 31 -8.72 8.96 -21.61
C ARG A 31 -8.99 7.93 -20.50
N LEU A 32 -8.67 6.66 -20.76
CA LEU A 32 -8.82 5.56 -19.80
C LEU A 32 -8.01 5.81 -18.52
N LYS A 33 -6.76 6.28 -18.67
CA LYS A 33 -5.94 6.64 -17.52
C LYS A 33 -6.55 7.82 -16.75
N GLY A 34 -7.02 8.85 -17.46
CA GLY A 34 -7.68 10.00 -16.84
C GLY A 34 -8.93 9.61 -16.05
N GLU A 35 -9.76 8.71 -16.57
CA GLU A 35 -10.94 8.19 -15.87
C GLU A 35 -10.54 7.42 -14.59
N LYS A 36 -9.53 6.57 -14.64
CA LYS A 36 -9.01 5.84 -13.49
C LYS A 36 -8.38 6.77 -12.43
N ASP A 37 -7.64 7.76 -12.86
CA ASP A 37 -7.06 8.76 -11.94
C ASP A 37 -8.17 9.59 -11.29
N TRP A 38 -9.21 9.94 -12.00
CA TRP A 38 -10.39 10.62 -11.46
C TRP A 38 -11.08 9.77 -10.37
N GLU A 39 -11.37 8.51 -10.65
CA GLU A 39 -11.97 7.58 -9.68
C GLU A 39 -11.13 7.50 -8.39
N LYS A 40 -9.81 7.40 -8.54
CA LYS A 40 -8.86 7.38 -7.41
C LYS A 40 -8.96 8.64 -6.55
N TYR A 41 -9.01 9.82 -7.17
CA TYR A 41 -9.13 11.07 -6.42
C TYR A 41 -10.49 11.24 -5.76
N GLU A 42 -11.57 10.79 -6.40
CA GLU A 42 -12.90 10.78 -5.78
C GLU A 42 -12.95 9.84 -4.56
N LEU A 43 -12.30 8.69 -4.64
CA LEU A 43 -12.16 7.78 -3.51
C LEU A 43 -11.38 8.42 -2.36
N ALA A 44 -10.29 9.13 -2.66
CA ALA A 44 -9.50 9.86 -1.67
C ALA A 44 -10.31 10.98 -0.99
N ARG A 45 -11.15 11.70 -1.74
CA ARG A 45 -12.06 12.69 -1.15
C ARG A 45 -13.06 12.06 -0.19
N LYS A 46 -13.62 10.90 -0.53
CA LYS A 46 -14.53 10.15 0.36
C LYS A 46 -13.82 9.65 1.61
N LEU A 47 -12.54 9.25 1.49
CA LEU A 47 -11.72 8.82 2.61
C LEU A 47 -11.58 9.89 3.69
N LYS A 48 -11.50 11.17 3.30
CA LYS A 48 -11.41 12.31 4.23
C LYS A 48 -12.49 12.28 5.33
N TYR A 49 -13.71 11.91 4.97
CA TYR A 49 -14.82 11.82 5.94
C TYR A 49 -14.73 10.61 6.88
N LYS A 50 -13.88 9.64 6.55
CA LYS A 50 -13.68 8.41 7.34
C LYS A 50 -12.41 8.41 8.19
N ILE A 51 -11.56 9.44 8.05
CA ILE A 51 -10.26 9.50 8.73
C ILE A 51 -10.39 9.36 10.25
N SER A 52 -11.33 10.07 10.88
CA SER A 52 -11.52 9.98 12.33
C SER A 52 -11.89 8.57 12.78
N SER A 53 -12.73 7.88 12.02
CA SER A 53 -13.11 6.49 12.30
C SER A 53 -11.94 5.53 12.11
N ILE A 54 -11.13 5.73 11.08
CA ILE A 54 -9.92 4.93 10.82
C ILE A 54 -8.91 5.11 11.95
N ARG A 55 -8.67 6.34 12.40
CA ARG A 55 -7.76 6.65 13.51
C ARG A 55 -8.20 6.01 14.82
N SER A 56 -9.47 6.11 15.15
CA SER A 56 -10.01 5.43 16.34
C SER A 56 -9.90 3.91 16.22
N GLY A 57 -10.11 3.36 15.02
CA GLY A 57 -10.00 1.93 14.75
C GLY A 57 -8.59 1.41 14.99
N TYR A 58 -7.57 1.95 14.32
CA TYR A 58 -6.22 1.43 14.49
C TYR A 58 -5.66 1.68 15.90
N MET A 59 -6.04 2.75 16.59
CA MET A 59 -5.64 2.96 17.98
C MET A 59 -6.23 1.91 18.94
N ALA A 60 -7.45 1.45 18.68
CA ALA A 60 -8.05 0.34 19.41
C ALA A 60 -7.39 -1.00 19.06
N ASP A 61 -7.12 -1.22 17.76
CA ASP A 61 -6.53 -2.47 17.25
C ASP A 61 -5.07 -2.67 17.70
N MET A 62 -4.32 -1.63 18.04
CA MET A 62 -2.99 -1.73 18.63
C MET A 62 -2.98 -2.54 19.94
N ARG A 63 -4.10 -2.60 20.64
CA ARG A 63 -4.28 -3.38 21.88
C ARG A 63 -5.01 -4.70 21.66
N ASN A 64 -5.20 -5.10 20.41
CA ASN A 64 -5.91 -6.32 20.07
C ASN A 64 -5.08 -7.56 20.48
N LYS A 65 -5.75 -8.63 20.92
CA LYS A 65 -5.09 -9.90 21.27
C LYS A 65 -4.49 -10.61 20.07
N LYS A 66 -5.04 -10.38 18.85
CA LYS A 66 -4.55 -10.97 17.62
C LYS A 66 -3.36 -10.17 17.07
N MET A 67 -2.23 -10.84 16.90
CA MET A 67 -1.00 -10.25 16.37
C MET A 67 -1.21 -9.57 14.99
N VAL A 68 -1.90 -10.22 14.08
CA VAL A 68 -2.16 -9.70 12.73
C VAL A 68 -2.91 -8.35 12.77
N GLU A 69 -3.87 -8.19 13.69
CA GLU A 69 -4.61 -6.94 13.85
C GLU A 69 -3.72 -5.82 14.41
N ARG A 70 -2.86 -6.14 15.39
CA ARG A 70 -1.86 -5.18 15.91
C ARG A 70 -0.89 -4.73 14.83
N GLN A 71 -0.31 -5.66 14.05
CA GLN A 71 0.59 -5.35 12.95
C GLN A 71 -0.05 -4.43 11.93
N ARG A 72 -1.28 -4.73 11.53
CA ARG A 72 -2.04 -3.86 10.62
C ARG A 72 -2.27 -2.48 11.20
N ALA A 73 -2.60 -2.39 12.49
CA ALA A 73 -2.83 -1.13 13.18
C ALA A 73 -1.57 -0.27 13.23
N VAL A 74 -0.41 -0.86 13.54
CA VAL A 74 0.89 -0.19 13.55
C VAL A 74 1.26 0.31 12.15
N ALA A 75 1.05 -0.50 11.11
CA ALA A 75 1.28 -0.08 9.72
C ALA A 75 0.43 1.13 9.35
N LEU A 76 -0.86 1.10 9.67
CA LEU A 76 -1.78 2.21 9.42
C LEU A 76 -1.37 3.48 10.17
N TYR A 77 -0.94 3.34 11.42
CA TYR A 77 -0.42 4.46 12.20
C TYR A 77 0.78 5.13 11.54
N PHE A 78 1.76 4.35 11.06
CA PHE A 78 2.93 4.91 10.38
C PHE A 78 2.58 5.53 9.02
N ILE A 79 1.71 4.90 8.25
CA ILE A 79 1.23 5.45 6.99
C ILE A 79 0.54 6.81 7.21
N ASP A 80 -0.32 6.91 8.23
CA ASP A 80 -1.05 8.14 8.54
C ASP A 80 -0.15 9.23 9.14
N THR A 81 0.75 8.86 10.07
CA THR A 81 1.56 9.84 10.83
C THR A 81 2.77 10.32 10.05
N LEU A 82 3.44 9.43 9.32
CA LEU A 82 4.68 9.72 8.59
C LEU A 82 4.45 9.89 7.08
N ALA A 83 3.20 9.79 6.62
CA ALA A 83 2.83 9.82 5.20
C ALA A 83 3.58 8.78 4.35
N LEU A 84 3.84 7.60 4.92
CA LEU A 84 4.52 6.50 4.25
C LEU A 84 3.58 5.78 3.29
N ARG A 85 4.15 5.09 2.31
CA ARG A 85 3.41 4.22 1.39
C ARG A 85 3.42 2.79 1.90
N ALA A 86 2.34 2.05 1.67
CA ALA A 86 2.36 0.61 1.78
C ALA A 86 3.27 0.06 0.67
N GLY A 87 4.34 -0.64 1.03
CA GLY A 87 5.29 -1.25 0.12
C GLY A 87 5.25 -2.77 0.19
N ASN A 88 5.69 -3.41 -0.89
CA ASN A 88 6.01 -4.83 -0.88
C ASN A 88 7.37 -5.06 -0.21
N GLU A 89 7.63 -6.30 0.17
CA GLU A 89 8.96 -6.72 0.61
C GLU A 89 9.99 -6.45 -0.49
N LYS A 90 11.06 -5.74 -0.19
CA LYS A 90 12.09 -5.34 -1.15
C LYS A 90 13.47 -5.67 -0.62
N ASP A 91 14.33 -6.08 -1.55
CA ASP A 91 15.72 -6.47 -1.27
C ASP A 91 16.71 -5.29 -1.21
N SER A 92 16.27 -4.05 -1.41
CA SER A 92 17.16 -2.90 -1.49
C SER A 92 16.74 -1.70 -0.64
N GLU A 93 17.73 -0.97 -0.16
CA GLU A 93 17.62 0.24 0.68
C GLU A 93 17.03 1.47 -0.06
N GLU A 94 16.64 1.34 -1.34
CA GLU A 94 16.34 2.48 -2.22
C GLU A 94 14.95 3.13 -2.03
N GLU A 95 14.07 2.57 -1.20
CA GLU A 95 12.75 3.16 -0.97
C GLU A 95 12.44 3.37 0.53
N ALA A 96 13.02 4.43 1.07
CA ALA A 96 12.84 4.83 2.47
C ALA A 96 11.41 5.34 2.82
N ASP A 97 10.56 5.57 1.83
CA ASP A 97 9.19 6.08 2.00
C ASP A 97 8.11 5.00 2.09
N THR A 98 8.51 3.72 2.14
CA THR A 98 7.58 2.59 2.23
C THR A 98 7.69 1.83 3.55
N VAL A 99 6.55 1.39 4.08
CA VAL A 99 6.50 0.50 5.24
C VAL A 99 6.68 -0.94 4.76
N SER A 100 7.82 -1.54 5.11
CA SER A 100 8.10 -2.95 4.83
C SER A 100 7.74 -3.85 6.02
N SER A 101 7.50 -5.12 5.75
CA SER A 101 7.15 -6.13 6.76
C SER A 101 8.18 -6.24 7.90
N PRO A 102 9.51 -6.22 7.66
CA PRO A 102 10.52 -6.27 8.72
C PRO A 102 10.47 -5.07 9.68
N LEU A 103 10.17 -3.88 9.18
CA LEU A 103 10.03 -2.67 9.99
C LEU A 103 8.84 -2.80 10.95
N LEU A 104 7.75 -3.41 10.51
CA LEU A 104 6.57 -3.69 11.33
C LEU A 104 6.90 -4.60 12.51
N LEU A 105 7.66 -5.67 12.31
CA LEU A 105 8.09 -6.59 13.37
C LEU A 105 8.99 -5.91 14.41
N TYR A 106 9.88 -5.01 13.98
CA TYR A 106 10.74 -4.26 14.89
C TYR A 106 9.95 -3.35 15.84
N PHE A 107 8.93 -2.67 15.31
CA PHE A 107 8.09 -1.76 16.10
C PHE A 107 7.11 -2.49 17.01
N GLU A 108 6.70 -3.70 16.67
CA GLU A 108 5.83 -4.52 17.51
C GLU A 108 6.52 -4.89 18.84
N GLY A 109 7.79 -5.28 18.79
CA GLY A 109 8.60 -5.52 19.98
C GLY A 109 8.78 -4.29 20.89
N MET A 110 8.65 -3.10 20.33
CA MET A 110 8.70 -1.85 21.07
C MET A 110 7.38 -1.51 21.77
N ILE A 111 6.24 -1.88 21.17
CA ILE A 111 4.90 -1.63 21.72
C ILE A 111 4.58 -2.60 22.86
N ASP A 112 5.05 -3.84 22.80
CA ASP A 112 4.88 -4.84 23.87
C ASP A 112 5.73 -4.51 25.11
N SER A 113 6.62 -3.51 25.01
CA SER A 113 7.50 -3.03 26.11
C SER A 113 6.95 -1.80 26.84
N ILE A 114 5.79 -1.28 26.43
CA ILE A 114 5.08 -0.14 27.05
C ILE A 114 3.83 -0.64 27.77
#